data_2d310e7ecb360da54eff0849c6868104
#
_entry.id   2d310e7ecb360da54eff0849c6868104
#
_cell.length_a   1.000
_cell.length_b   1.000
_cell.length_c   1.000
_cell.angle_alpha   90.00
_cell.angle_beta   90.00
_cell.angle_gamma   90.00
#
_symmetry.space_group_name_H-M   'P 1'
#
loop_
_entity.id
_entity.type
_entity.pdbx_description
1 polymer ?
#
loop_
_entity_poly.entity_id
_entity_poly.type
_entity_poly.pdbx_seq_one_letter_code
_entity_poly.pdbx_strand_id
1 'polypeptide(L)'
;MGNLVKMCGCDNDDESKYIKTDYDPLGGLNLPNKSMTRLSDGVVDKSLLEKEVPANIIDIKIGKKDLIKKREENPYDHYRRIAEIGNGSFGVVYKVASKSAGIERAMKVISKEYISKELNANQVANEISILRVLDHPNILKIYEFFEDEDNFYIVTEYCDQGDLGKKIGDQILPEFVVKYFMRQVFESIAYLHSKNIIHGDIKRENILLYSKKEEPNDIKTSLLVLAEDKDVQNELISIKKTYSTKAKDVFQKLCQYEAKLADFGCAKMFHNKKIQGIIGTTYYCSPEVLRNEYREECDEWSCGVLMYLLLTGMNPFDGATEEEVIKSILYDPVNLKIPAMKNVSMACKNLIFSLLKKDPTERIRAVDALNHDFFKEMSIIEEMKEDRDDSELFLNFRNTMKNKSKFKDTVIAYISLNFVKKEEEEKIKEVFKKLSNDHTTYKIDKEQFLKYIKENTTINEDEADQMFIAIDSDQNGTIEYQELINALSDKKKLLTKSNLQEAFDFFDTDKSGTISWGEINQVISGGKDSSDTLMNEFLTEIGKKENEEITFEEFCHIVTDIE
;
A
#
# COMPACT_ATOMS: atom_id res chain seq x y z
N MET A 1 -11.27 26.70 6.07
CA MET A 1 -10.54 25.44 5.71
C MET A 1 -9.04 25.66 5.52
N GLY A 2 -8.53 26.88 5.40
CA GLY A 2 -7.10 27.13 5.15
C GLY A 2 -6.16 27.08 6.37
N ASN A 3 -6.67 27.07 7.58
CA ASN A 3 -5.82 27.24 8.78
C ASN A 3 -5.43 25.92 9.49
N LEU A 4 -6.05 24.80 9.14
CA LEU A 4 -5.80 23.51 9.79
C LEU A 4 -4.53 22.80 9.31
N VAL A 5 -4.03 23.19 8.13
CA VAL A 5 -2.80 22.63 7.57
C VAL A 5 -1.54 23.19 8.26
N LYS A 6 -1.65 24.29 9.02
CA LYS A 6 -0.51 24.98 9.63
C LYS A 6 0.14 24.27 10.82
N MET A 7 -0.54 23.36 11.51
CA MET A 7 0.11 22.55 12.56
C MET A 7 1.01 21.45 12.01
N CYS A 8 0.84 21.08 10.75
CA CYS A 8 1.70 20.11 10.07
C CYS A 8 2.79 20.75 9.18
N GLY A 9 2.98 22.07 9.26
CA GLY A 9 3.99 22.77 8.45
C GLY A 9 3.60 23.04 6.99
N CYS A 10 2.32 23.06 6.65
CA CYS A 10 1.84 23.22 5.29
C CYS A 10 0.87 24.39 5.17
N ASP A 11 1.31 25.63 5.12
CA ASP A 11 0.74 26.72 4.34
C ASP A 11 1.52 28.04 4.45
N ASN A 12 1.68 28.68 3.31
CA ASN A 12 2.37 29.92 3.11
C ASN A 12 1.55 31.15 3.53
N ASP A 13 2.28 32.17 3.91
CA ASP A 13 2.02 33.60 4.00
C ASP A 13 1.65 34.14 5.39
N ASP A 14 2.63 34.71 5.99
CA ASP A 14 2.72 35.88 6.88
C ASP A 14 3.64 35.64 8.08
N GLU A 15 4.92 35.93 7.91
CA GLU A 15 5.94 35.87 9.00
C GLU A 15 5.77 36.93 10.10
N SER A 16 4.69 37.72 10.11
CA SER A 16 4.61 38.91 10.99
C SER A 16 3.64 38.85 12.16
N LYS A 17 3.00 37.70 12.43
CA LYS A 17 2.03 37.60 13.54
C LYS A 17 2.15 36.36 14.41
N TYR A 18 3.35 36.05 14.89
CA TYR A 18 3.48 35.17 16.03
C TYR A 18 3.44 36.02 17.33
N ILE A 19 2.26 36.23 17.84
CA ILE A 19 2.09 36.63 19.24
C ILE A 19 2.40 35.36 20.04
N LYS A 20 3.49 35.40 20.82
CA LYS A 20 3.73 34.44 21.90
C LYS A 20 2.60 34.63 22.90
N THR A 21 1.57 33.81 22.84
CA THR A 21 0.66 33.64 23.96
C THR A 21 1.23 32.51 24.79
N ASP A 22 1.64 32.84 26.01
CA ASP A 22 1.97 31.87 27.09
C ASP A 22 0.67 31.19 27.58
N TYR A 23 -0.07 30.57 26.65
CA TYR A 23 -1.26 29.81 27.00
C TYR A 23 -0.90 28.32 26.95
N ASP A 24 -0.86 27.69 28.11
CA ASP A 24 -0.74 26.26 28.28
C ASP A 24 -2.15 25.64 28.31
N PRO A 25 -2.63 25.08 27.16
CA PRO A 25 -3.96 24.46 27.12
C PRO A 25 -4.05 23.15 27.91
N LEU A 26 -2.93 22.67 28.46
CA LEU A 26 -2.83 21.37 29.10
C LEU A 26 -2.63 21.46 30.63
N GLY A 27 -2.72 22.67 31.22
CA GLY A 27 -2.77 22.85 32.68
C GLY A 27 -1.68 22.10 33.44
N GLY A 28 -0.41 22.38 33.19
CA GLY A 28 0.70 21.84 33.98
C GLY A 28 1.54 20.74 33.34
N LEU A 29 1.36 20.44 32.04
CA LEU A 29 2.30 19.62 31.32
C LEU A 29 3.47 20.49 30.84
N ASN A 30 4.60 20.41 31.53
CA ASN A 30 5.87 21.04 31.13
C ASN A 30 6.31 20.50 29.78
N LEU A 31 5.99 21.20 28.70
CA LEU A 31 6.60 20.98 27.42
C LEU A 31 8.07 21.41 27.50
N PRO A 32 9.04 20.57 27.22
CA PRO A 32 10.43 20.98 27.24
C PRO A 32 10.67 22.02 26.16
N ASN A 33 10.95 23.25 26.55
CA ASN A 33 11.51 24.30 25.69
C ASN A 33 12.88 23.84 25.18
N LYS A 34 12.92 23.07 24.10
CA LYS A 34 14.15 22.84 23.35
C LYS A 34 14.17 23.79 22.18
N SER A 35 15.00 24.83 22.33
CA SER A 35 15.47 25.65 21.24
C SER A 35 15.81 24.76 20.03
N MET A 36 15.17 25.01 18.90
CA MET A 36 15.60 24.51 17.61
C MET A 36 17.01 25.03 17.34
N THR A 37 18.02 24.22 17.57
CA THR A 37 19.32 24.42 16.98
C THR A 37 19.21 24.14 15.49
N ARG A 38 19.38 25.15 14.67
CA ARG A 38 19.61 25.03 13.24
C ARG A 38 20.81 24.08 13.05
N LEU A 39 20.56 22.90 12.51
CA LEU A 39 21.60 22.09 11.89
C LEU A 39 21.79 22.64 10.49
N SER A 40 22.89 23.37 10.31
CA SER A 40 23.45 23.72 8.99
C SER A 40 23.96 22.44 8.35
N ASP A 41 23.78 22.35 7.04
CA ASP A 41 24.24 21.35 6.09
C ASP A 41 23.32 20.12 5.94
N GLY A 42 22.53 20.18 4.86
CA GLY A 42 21.65 19.10 4.39
C GLY A 42 22.44 17.93 3.78
N VAL A 43 23.10 17.17 4.64
CA VAL A 43 23.61 15.84 4.26
C VAL A 43 22.49 14.85 4.49
N VAL A 44 21.93 14.36 3.39
CA VAL A 44 21.04 13.19 3.42
C VAL A 44 21.82 12.06 4.06
N ASP A 45 21.35 11.56 5.20
CA ASP A 45 21.94 10.39 5.84
C ASP A 45 21.69 9.16 4.96
N LYS A 46 22.67 8.86 4.10
CA LYS A 46 22.65 7.66 3.24
C LYS A 46 22.50 6.36 4.04
N SER A 47 22.79 6.37 5.35
CA SER A 47 22.67 5.20 6.22
C SER A 47 21.22 4.77 6.49
N LEU A 48 20.23 5.66 6.28
CA LEU A 48 18.81 5.31 6.39
C LEU A 48 18.30 4.50 5.18
N LEU A 49 18.97 4.60 4.04
CA LEU A 49 18.70 3.78 2.86
C LEU A 49 19.39 2.39 2.97
N GLU A 50 20.32 2.22 3.94
CA GLU A 50 21.23 1.09 4.03
C GLU A 50 21.27 0.42 5.42
N LYS A 51 20.26 0.56 6.30
CA LYS A 51 20.29 -0.14 7.59
C LYS A 51 20.12 -1.65 7.41
N GLU A 52 21.26 -2.31 7.60
CA GLU A 52 21.51 -3.74 7.45
C GLU A 52 20.87 -4.60 8.52
N VAL A 53 20.38 -5.77 8.07
CA VAL A 53 20.19 -6.97 8.90
C VAL A 53 21.54 -7.69 8.95
N PRO A 54 21.97 -8.28 10.11
CA PRO A 54 23.28 -8.89 10.24
C PRO A 54 23.48 -10.06 9.27
N ALA A 55 24.59 -10.03 8.55
CA ALA A 55 24.98 -11.05 7.59
C ALA A 55 25.42 -12.34 8.31
N ASN A 56 24.68 -13.43 8.10
CA ASN A 56 25.24 -14.77 8.18
C ASN A 56 24.56 -15.65 7.13
N ILE A 57 25.38 -16.18 6.22
CA ILE A 57 25.08 -17.13 5.14
C ILE A 57 24.31 -16.49 3.99
N ILE A 58 25.03 -16.23 2.91
CA ILE A 58 24.52 -15.57 1.70
C ILE A 58 23.79 -16.60 0.82
N ASP A 59 22.53 -16.87 1.15
CA ASP A 59 21.53 -17.25 0.17
C ASP A 59 20.92 -15.95 -0.34
N ILE A 60 21.19 -15.59 -1.59
CA ILE A 60 20.64 -14.36 -2.16
C ILE A 60 19.14 -14.56 -2.33
N LYS A 61 18.39 -13.85 -1.50
CA LYS A 61 16.93 -13.81 -1.50
C LYS A 61 16.49 -12.52 -2.14
N ILE A 62 15.96 -12.59 -3.37
CA ILE A 62 15.49 -11.41 -4.09
C ILE A 62 14.05 -11.16 -3.72
N GLY A 63 13.82 -10.13 -2.89
CA GLY A 63 12.49 -9.65 -2.54
C GLY A 63 12.05 -8.47 -3.39
N LYS A 64 10.76 -8.11 -3.31
CA LYS A 64 10.18 -6.94 -3.99
C LYS A 64 11.01 -5.66 -3.82
N LYS A 65 11.55 -5.42 -2.62
CA LYS A 65 12.39 -4.24 -2.29
C LYS A 65 13.63 -4.11 -3.18
N ASP A 66 14.17 -5.23 -3.65
CA ASP A 66 15.40 -5.28 -4.43
C ASP A 66 15.14 -4.95 -5.91
N LEU A 67 13.88 -5.12 -6.35
CA LEU A 67 13.40 -4.79 -7.69
C LEU A 67 12.93 -3.33 -7.82
N ILE A 68 12.86 -2.59 -6.71
CA ILE A 68 12.47 -1.16 -6.70
C ILE A 68 13.73 -0.33 -6.44
N LYS A 69 14.34 0.18 -7.49
CA LYS A 69 15.61 0.91 -7.42
C LYS A 69 15.44 2.41 -7.54
N LYS A 70 16.44 3.12 -6.99
CA LYS A 70 16.71 4.50 -7.34
C LYS A 70 17.30 4.54 -8.74
N ARG A 71 16.72 5.37 -9.60
CA ARG A 71 17.28 5.71 -10.91
C ARG A 71 17.79 7.14 -10.90
N GLU A 72 18.99 7.35 -11.43
CA GLU A 72 19.62 8.69 -11.55
C GLU A 72 19.31 9.36 -12.90
N GLU A 73 18.54 8.69 -13.74
CA GLU A 73 18.13 9.13 -15.06
C GLU A 73 16.97 10.13 -14.96
N ASN A 74 16.75 10.88 -16.06
CA ASN A 74 15.58 11.74 -16.15
C ASN A 74 14.32 10.87 -16.28
N PRO A 75 13.34 10.98 -15.38
CA PRO A 75 12.11 10.16 -15.43
C PRO A 75 11.34 10.36 -16.73
N TYR A 76 11.50 11.51 -17.38
CA TYR A 76 10.84 11.79 -18.65
C TYR A 76 11.51 11.10 -19.85
N ASP A 77 12.63 10.43 -19.69
CA ASP A 77 13.17 9.52 -20.71
C ASP A 77 12.33 8.23 -20.78
N HIS A 78 11.79 7.80 -19.65
CA HIS A 78 10.98 6.58 -19.50
C HIS A 78 9.47 6.83 -19.56
N TYR A 79 9.02 8.02 -19.14
CA TYR A 79 7.61 8.35 -19.01
C TYR A 79 7.21 9.57 -19.85
N ARG A 80 6.02 9.51 -20.42
CA ARG A 80 5.36 10.66 -21.04
C ARG A 80 4.29 11.19 -20.08
N ARG A 81 4.39 12.46 -19.72
CA ARG A 81 3.37 13.17 -18.92
C ARG A 81 2.07 13.29 -19.70
N ILE A 82 0.94 12.95 -19.06
CA ILE A 82 -0.41 13.02 -19.63
C ILE A 82 -1.17 14.19 -19.04
N ALA A 83 -1.33 14.22 -17.70
CA ALA A 83 -2.12 15.24 -17.01
C ALA A 83 -1.63 15.43 -15.58
N GLU A 84 -1.90 16.59 -14.99
CA GLU A 84 -1.84 16.79 -13.54
C GLU A 84 -3.11 16.22 -12.91
N ILE A 85 -2.96 15.40 -11.86
CA ILE A 85 -4.08 14.71 -11.20
C ILE A 85 -4.21 15.06 -9.71
N GLY A 86 -3.21 15.72 -9.15
CA GLY A 86 -3.24 16.15 -7.76
C GLY A 86 -2.13 17.13 -7.43
N ASN A 87 -2.41 17.97 -6.44
CA ASN A 87 -1.41 18.83 -5.81
C ASN A 87 -1.48 18.51 -4.31
N GLY A 88 -0.47 17.81 -3.80
CA GLY A 88 -0.37 17.39 -2.41
C GLY A 88 0.52 18.33 -1.61
N SER A 89 0.57 18.12 -0.30
CA SER A 89 1.35 18.91 0.65
C SER A 89 2.85 18.96 0.31
N PHE A 90 3.35 17.95 -0.41
CA PHE A 90 4.79 17.77 -0.67
C PHE A 90 5.15 17.85 -2.14
N GLY A 91 4.20 18.06 -3.05
CA GLY A 91 4.50 18.12 -4.47
C GLY A 91 3.31 17.86 -5.37
N VAL A 92 3.55 17.86 -6.68
CA VAL A 92 2.53 17.70 -7.71
C VAL A 92 2.52 16.26 -8.20
N VAL A 93 1.32 15.70 -8.37
CA VAL A 93 1.12 14.34 -8.88
C VAL A 93 0.64 14.40 -10.32
N TYR A 94 1.35 13.70 -11.21
CA TYR A 94 1.02 13.61 -12.62
C TYR A 94 0.59 12.19 -12.99
N LYS A 95 -0.43 12.09 -13.84
CA LYS A 95 -0.67 10.90 -14.62
C LYS A 95 0.37 10.84 -15.72
N VAL A 96 1.08 9.72 -15.81
CA VAL A 96 2.13 9.46 -16.80
C VAL A 96 1.86 8.12 -17.51
N ALA A 97 2.43 7.92 -18.68
CA ALA A 97 2.46 6.63 -19.35
C ALA A 97 3.90 6.21 -19.64
N SER A 98 4.24 4.96 -19.39
CA SER A 98 5.49 4.37 -19.85
C SER A 98 5.60 4.51 -21.36
N LYS A 99 6.76 4.96 -21.85
CA LYS A 99 6.97 5.16 -23.29
C LYS A 99 7.06 3.85 -24.05
N SER A 100 7.56 2.82 -23.42
CA SER A 100 7.79 1.50 -24.03
C SER A 100 6.52 0.64 -23.99
N ALA A 101 5.87 0.53 -22.83
CA ALA A 101 4.71 -0.35 -22.63
C ALA A 101 3.36 0.36 -22.71
N GLY A 102 3.34 1.72 -22.68
CA GLY A 102 2.11 2.51 -22.69
C GLY A 102 1.28 2.42 -21.40
N ILE A 103 1.82 1.79 -20.36
CA ILE A 103 1.11 1.58 -19.09
C ILE A 103 1.01 2.88 -18.32
N GLU A 104 -0.20 3.17 -17.83
CA GLU A 104 -0.47 4.34 -17.03
C GLU A 104 0.02 4.18 -15.59
N ARG A 105 0.66 5.23 -15.05
CA ARG A 105 1.18 5.33 -13.69
C ARG A 105 0.84 6.70 -13.09
N ALA A 106 1.01 6.84 -11.79
CA ALA A 106 1.05 8.13 -11.12
C ALA A 106 2.51 8.46 -10.77
N MET A 107 2.93 9.70 -10.99
CA MET A 107 4.27 10.18 -10.64
C MET A 107 4.15 11.40 -9.74
N LYS A 108 4.55 11.25 -8.47
CA LYS A 108 4.64 12.33 -7.49
C LYS A 108 6.00 13.02 -7.63
N VAL A 109 6.00 14.31 -7.92
CA VAL A 109 7.21 15.14 -8.08
C VAL A 109 7.34 16.01 -6.85
N ILE A 110 8.45 15.87 -6.13
CA ILE A 110 8.72 16.55 -4.85
C ILE A 110 9.95 17.41 -5.01
N SER A 111 9.81 18.74 -4.89
CA SER A 111 10.96 19.67 -5.03
C SER A 111 11.89 19.60 -3.82
N LYS A 112 13.19 19.47 -4.08
CA LYS A 112 14.24 19.51 -3.04
C LYS A 112 14.33 20.88 -2.37
N GLU A 113 14.05 21.95 -3.10
CA GLU A 113 14.02 23.30 -2.55
C GLU A 113 12.90 23.45 -1.50
N TYR A 114 11.71 22.88 -1.79
CA TYR A 114 10.61 22.86 -0.85
C TYR A 114 10.97 22.06 0.42
N ILE A 115 11.55 20.87 0.24
CA ILE A 115 11.97 20.01 1.36
C ILE A 115 13.01 20.72 2.25
N SER A 116 13.97 21.43 1.66
CA SER A 116 15.02 22.12 2.42
C SER A 116 14.51 23.27 3.28
N LYS A 117 13.37 23.87 2.89
CA LYS A 117 12.77 25.02 3.59
C LYS A 117 11.81 24.58 4.71
N GLU A 118 11.06 23.49 4.53
CA GLU A 118 9.91 23.16 5.38
C GLU A 118 9.95 21.76 5.99
N LEU A 119 10.75 20.83 5.42
CA LEU A 119 10.73 19.42 5.80
C LEU A 119 12.14 18.85 5.88
N ASN A 120 12.28 17.78 6.65
CA ASN A 120 13.50 16.99 6.64
C ASN A 120 13.55 16.11 5.36
N ALA A 121 14.62 16.20 4.59
CA ALA A 121 14.90 15.29 3.46
C ALA A 121 14.72 13.79 3.85
N ASN A 122 14.85 13.49 5.13
CA ASN A 122 14.60 12.18 5.72
C ASN A 122 13.12 11.69 5.59
N GLN A 123 12.14 12.58 5.40
CA GLN A 123 10.74 12.15 5.27
C GLN A 123 10.48 11.48 3.93
N VAL A 124 11.01 12.01 2.83
CA VAL A 124 10.88 11.40 1.50
C VAL A 124 11.62 10.07 1.43
N ALA A 125 12.84 10.02 1.96
CA ALA A 125 13.61 8.79 2.05
C ALA A 125 12.88 7.73 2.90
N ASN A 126 12.24 8.14 3.99
CA ASN A 126 11.43 7.27 4.84
C ASN A 126 10.17 6.78 4.12
N GLU A 127 9.43 7.65 3.41
CA GLU A 127 8.27 7.27 2.58
C GLU A 127 8.65 6.20 1.57
N ILE A 128 9.74 6.41 0.82
CA ILE A 128 10.23 5.45 -0.17
C ILE A 128 10.65 4.14 0.49
N SER A 129 11.41 4.20 1.60
CA SER A 129 11.90 2.99 2.28
C SER A 129 10.76 2.14 2.85
N ILE A 130 9.71 2.78 3.37
CA ILE A 130 8.50 2.10 3.85
C ILE A 130 7.76 1.47 2.66
N LEU A 131 7.47 2.22 1.60
CA LEU A 131 6.72 1.71 0.45
C LEU A 131 7.42 0.53 -0.25
N ARG A 132 8.75 0.50 -0.27
CA ARG A 132 9.52 -0.60 -0.88
C ARG A 132 9.32 -1.95 -0.17
N VAL A 133 9.09 -1.95 1.13
CA VAL A 133 8.93 -3.19 1.93
C VAL A 133 7.48 -3.60 2.10
N LEU A 134 6.52 -2.76 1.69
CA LEU A 134 5.11 -3.07 1.80
C LEU A 134 4.62 -3.87 0.59
N ASP A 135 3.93 -4.97 0.86
CA ASP A 135 3.34 -5.86 -0.14
C ASP A 135 1.92 -6.24 0.30
N HIS A 136 0.95 -5.40 -0.07
CA HIS A 136 -0.44 -5.57 0.32
C HIS A 136 -1.38 -5.02 -0.78
N PRO A 137 -2.43 -5.74 -1.17
CA PRO A 137 -3.30 -5.34 -2.28
C PRO A 137 -4.04 -4.02 -2.05
N ASN A 138 -4.27 -3.61 -0.80
CA ASN A 138 -4.97 -2.37 -0.46
C ASN A 138 -4.03 -1.25 0.02
N ILE A 139 -2.73 -1.37 -0.27
CA ILE A 139 -1.72 -0.32 -0.09
C ILE A 139 -1.20 0.10 -1.45
N LEU A 140 -1.01 1.41 -1.64
CA LEU A 140 -0.52 1.97 -2.91
C LEU A 140 0.84 1.36 -3.29
N LYS A 141 0.91 0.74 -4.47
CA LYS A 141 2.10 0.06 -4.97
C LYS A 141 3.09 1.07 -5.54
N ILE A 142 4.35 1.00 -5.13
CA ILE A 142 5.47 1.72 -5.74
C ILE A 142 6.14 0.82 -6.78
N TYR A 143 6.59 1.41 -7.89
CA TYR A 143 7.30 0.69 -8.95
C TYR A 143 8.77 1.08 -9.03
N GLU A 144 9.06 2.38 -9.00
CA GLU A 144 10.41 2.92 -9.07
C GLU A 144 10.44 4.36 -8.56
N PHE A 145 11.62 4.88 -8.35
CA PHE A 145 11.80 6.27 -7.99
C PHE A 145 13.06 6.85 -8.65
N PHE A 146 13.01 8.15 -8.93
CA PHE A 146 14.10 8.89 -9.57
C PHE A 146 14.49 10.05 -8.68
N GLU A 147 15.72 10.51 -8.89
CA GLU A 147 16.25 11.69 -8.23
C GLU A 147 17.16 12.44 -9.20
N ASP A 148 16.89 13.73 -9.40
CA ASP A 148 17.78 14.66 -10.08
C ASP A 148 18.27 15.77 -9.14
N GLU A 149 18.90 16.82 -9.67
CA GLU A 149 19.43 17.93 -8.87
C GLU A 149 18.32 18.67 -8.09
N ASP A 150 17.11 18.80 -8.69
CA ASP A 150 16.03 19.64 -8.19
C ASP A 150 14.91 18.87 -7.50
N ASN A 151 14.67 17.61 -7.88
CA ASN A 151 13.47 16.88 -7.49
C ASN A 151 13.72 15.42 -7.12
N PHE A 152 12.78 14.88 -6.31
CA PHE A 152 12.51 13.46 -6.21
C PHE A 152 11.25 13.11 -7.00
N TYR A 153 11.20 11.92 -7.61
CA TYR A 153 10.07 11.43 -8.36
C TYR A 153 9.72 10.03 -7.87
N ILE A 154 8.50 9.83 -7.41
CA ILE A 154 8.01 8.54 -6.93
C ILE A 154 6.96 8.05 -7.92
N VAL A 155 7.21 6.91 -8.58
CA VAL A 155 6.30 6.30 -9.54
C VAL A 155 5.51 5.20 -8.86
N THR A 156 4.19 5.35 -8.86
CA THR A 156 3.25 4.43 -8.20
C THR A 156 2.16 3.95 -9.16
N GLU A 157 1.35 3.02 -8.70
CA GLU A 157 0.13 2.66 -9.41
C GLU A 157 -0.79 3.87 -9.58
N TYR A 158 -1.53 3.88 -10.70
CA TYR A 158 -2.49 4.92 -11.00
C TYR A 158 -3.88 4.49 -10.56
N CYS A 159 -4.42 5.18 -9.55
CA CYS A 159 -5.78 4.99 -9.06
C CYS A 159 -6.74 5.90 -9.85
N ASP A 160 -7.42 5.31 -10.81
CA ASP A 160 -8.21 5.99 -11.84
C ASP A 160 -9.46 6.70 -11.33
N GLN A 161 -9.93 6.36 -10.13
CA GLN A 161 -11.10 6.98 -9.51
C GLN A 161 -10.75 8.17 -8.58
N GLY A 162 -9.46 8.45 -8.35
CA GLY A 162 -8.99 9.51 -7.48
C GLY A 162 -9.17 9.20 -5.98
N ASP A 163 -9.12 10.24 -5.14
CA ASP A 163 -9.27 10.07 -3.70
C ASP A 163 -10.75 10.06 -3.26
N LEU A 164 -11.00 9.33 -2.16
CA LEU A 164 -12.34 9.16 -1.60
C LEU A 164 -12.95 10.51 -1.19
N GLY A 165 -12.15 11.43 -0.64
CA GLY A 165 -12.63 12.74 -0.19
C GLY A 165 -13.19 13.59 -1.33
N LYS A 166 -12.45 13.74 -2.44
CA LYS A 166 -12.93 14.44 -3.63
C LYS A 166 -14.11 13.75 -4.28
N LYS A 167 -14.11 12.41 -4.27
CA LYS A 167 -15.15 11.63 -4.92
C LYS A 167 -16.49 11.75 -4.24
N ILE A 168 -16.55 11.65 -2.92
CA ILE A 168 -17.78 11.75 -2.14
C ILE A 168 -18.17 13.22 -1.83
N GLY A 169 -17.19 14.14 -1.74
CA GLY A 169 -17.45 15.52 -1.30
C GLY A 169 -18.12 15.54 0.09
N ASP A 170 -19.27 16.20 0.18
CA ASP A 170 -20.06 16.29 1.42
C ASP A 170 -21.18 15.22 1.51
N GLN A 171 -21.15 14.20 0.66
CA GLN A 171 -22.17 13.15 0.64
C GLN A 171 -21.98 12.17 1.79
N ILE A 172 -23.11 11.74 2.37
CA ILE A 172 -23.17 10.67 3.36
C ILE A 172 -23.22 9.34 2.62
N LEU A 173 -22.35 8.42 3.01
CA LEU A 173 -22.32 7.08 2.41
C LEU A 173 -23.27 6.12 3.13
N PRO A 174 -23.93 5.21 2.39
CA PRO A 174 -24.65 4.09 2.99
C PRO A 174 -23.72 3.21 3.84
N GLU A 175 -24.22 2.69 4.95
CA GLU A 175 -23.44 1.89 5.90
C GLU A 175 -22.71 0.71 5.23
N PHE A 176 -23.36 0.00 4.30
CA PHE A 176 -22.73 -1.14 3.62
C PHE A 176 -21.55 -0.72 2.72
N VAL A 177 -21.57 0.50 2.16
CA VAL A 177 -20.44 1.08 1.39
C VAL A 177 -19.30 1.41 2.33
N VAL A 178 -19.60 2.03 3.48
CA VAL A 178 -18.61 2.30 4.53
C VAL A 178 -18.01 0.97 5.02
N LYS A 179 -18.84 -0.05 5.28
CA LYS A 179 -18.39 -1.39 5.66
C LYS A 179 -17.40 -1.97 4.63
N TYR A 180 -17.73 -1.88 3.34
CA TYR A 180 -16.90 -2.43 2.26
C TYR A 180 -15.53 -1.78 2.18
N PHE A 181 -15.45 -0.44 2.17
CA PHE A 181 -14.16 0.25 2.07
C PHE A 181 -13.37 0.21 3.38
N MET A 182 -14.06 0.37 4.52
CA MET A 182 -13.36 0.35 5.82
C MET A 182 -12.76 -1.01 6.15
N ARG A 183 -13.35 -2.13 5.69
CA ARG A 183 -12.71 -3.44 5.83
C ARG A 183 -11.33 -3.45 5.16
N GLN A 184 -11.22 -2.94 3.94
CA GLN A 184 -9.96 -2.88 3.19
C GLN A 184 -8.94 -1.95 3.86
N VAL A 185 -9.42 -0.83 4.46
CA VAL A 185 -8.57 0.06 5.26
C VAL A 185 -8.06 -0.67 6.51
N PHE A 186 -8.92 -1.38 7.25
CA PHE A 186 -8.49 -2.14 8.43
C PHE A 186 -7.54 -3.30 8.08
N GLU A 187 -7.74 -3.99 6.95
CA GLU A 187 -6.79 -4.99 6.43
C GLU A 187 -5.41 -4.34 6.21
N SER A 188 -5.36 -3.15 5.58
CA SER A 188 -4.11 -2.40 5.38
C SER A 188 -3.45 -1.99 6.71
N ILE A 189 -4.23 -1.50 7.68
CA ILE A 189 -3.72 -1.07 8.98
C ILE A 189 -3.21 -2.26 9.80
N ALA A 190 -3.96 -3.36 9.85
CA ALA A 190 -3.52 -4.58 10.52
C ALA A 190 -2.17 -5.09 9.95
N TYR A 191 -2.04 -5.07 8.62
CA TYR A 191 -0.78 -5.40 7.95
C TYR A 191 0.36 -4.46 8.32
N LEU A 192 0.15 -3.12 8.28
CA LEU A 192 1.16 -2.13 8.67
C LEU A 192 1.63 -2.35 10.12
N HIS A 193 0.67 -2.53 11.04
CA HIS A 193 0.97 -2.75 12.46
C HIS A 193 1.74 -4.06 12.69
N SER A 194 1.46 -5.12 11.90
CA SER A 194 2.24 -6.37 11.94
C SER A 194 3.71 -6.18 11.52
N LYS A 195 3.98 -5.16 10.69
CA LYS A 195 5.34 -4.74 10.28
C LYS A 195 5.95 -3.65 11.20
N ASN A 196 5.31 -3.32 12.32
CA ASN A 196 5.68 -2.23 13.23
C ASN A 196 5.70 -0.85 12.56
N ILE A 197 4.78 -0.60 11.64
CA ILE A 197 4.63 0.67 10.92
C ILE A 197 3.31 1.32 11.32
N ILE A 198 3.37 2.60 11.69
CA ILE A 198 2.22 3.48 11.88
C ILE A 198 2.04 4.29 10.59
N HIS A 199 0.81 4.44 10.10
CA HIS A 199 0.53 5.32 8.98
C HIS A 199 0.52 6.79 9.40
N GLY A 200 -0.20 7.13 10.47
CA GLY A 200 -0.20 8.42 11.14
C GLY A 200 -1.00 9.55 10.46
N ASP A 201 -1.59 9.33 9.28
CA ASP A 201 -2.43 10.32 8.59
C ASP A 201 -3.58 9.65 7.81
N ILE A 202 -4.34 8.79 8.51
CA ILE A 202 -5.50 8.13 7.91
C ILE A 202 -6.65 9.12 7.81
N LYS A 203 -7.05 9.43 6.57
CA LYS A 203 -8.13 10.33 6.21
C LYS A 203 -8.69 10.00 4.84
N ARG A 204 -9.87 10.54 4.50
CA ARG A 204 -10.54 10.24 3.22
C ARG A 204 -9.73 10.67 1.99
N GLU A 205 -8.86 11.68 2.12
CA GLU A 205 -7.97 12.17 1.06
C GLU A 205 -6.81 11.20 0.77
N ASN A 206 -6.41 10.38 1.74
CA ASN A 206 -5.35 9.40 1.64
C ASN A 206 -5.86 7.98 1.30
N ILE A 207 -7.15 7.85 1.00
CA ILE A 207 -7.75 6.62 0.48
C ILE A 207 -8.06 6.84 -1.00
N LEU A 208 -7.24 6.23 -1.85
CA LEU A 208 -7.43 6.27 -3.29
C LEU A 208 -8.37 5.15 -3.73
N LEU A 209 -9.18 5.42 -4.74
CA LEU A 209 -10.12 4.48 -5.32
C LEU A 209 -9.60 3.99 -6.66
N TYR A 210 -9.58 2.68 -6.81
CA TYR A 210 -9.07 1.97 -7.97
C TYR A 210 -10.16 1.12 -8.59
N SER A 211 -10.31 1.19 -9.91
CA SER A 211 -11.23 0.32 -10.65
C SER A 211 -10.54 -0.95 -11.11
N LYS A 212 -11.17 -2.09 -10.90
CA LYS A 212 -10.70 -3.39 -11.39
C LYS A 212 -10.90 -3.57 -12.91
N LYS A 213 -11.73 -2.75 -13.53
CA LYS A 213 -12.03 -2.80 -14.96
C LYS A 213 -11.20 -1.78 -15.74
N GLU A 214 -10.87 -2.13 -16.99
CA GLU A 214 -10.16 -1.24 -17.90
C GLU A 214 -11.01 -0.03 -18.33
N GLU A 215 -12.33 -0.22 -18.48
CA GLU A 215 -13.29 0.86 -18.76
C GLU A 215 -14.25 1.04 -17.57
N PRO A 216 -13.84 1.78 -16.53
CA PRO A 216 -14.65 1.94 -15.33
C PRO A 216 -15.80 2.91 -15.55
N ASN A 217 -16.98 2.55 -15.03
CA ASN A 217 -18.02 3.54 -14.78
C ASN A 217 -17.56 4.51 -13.66
N ASP A 218 -18.06 5.74 -13.68
CA ASP A 218 -17.80 6.64 -12.56
C ASP A 218 -18.43 6.08 -11.27
N ILE A 219 -17.60 5.77 -10.29
CA ILE A 219 -18.01 5.26 -8.99
C ILE A 219 -19.02 6.20 -8.31
N LYS A 220 -18.93 7.52 -8.52
CA LYS A 220 -19.85 8.50 -7.94
C LYS A 220 -21.29 8.24 -8.39
N THR A 221 -21.49 7.98 -9.67
CA THR A 221 -22.82 7.60 -10.21
C THR A 221 -23.30 6.30 -9.59
N SER A 222 -22.42 5.31 -9.44
CA SER A 222 -22.73 4.05 -8.79
C SER A 222 -23.13 4.25 -7.32
N LEU A 223 -22.36 5.04 -6.56
CA LEU A 223 -22.64 5.32 -5.14
C LEU A 223 -23.93 6.12 -4.94
N LEU A 224 -24.24 7.05 -5.82
CA LEU A 224 -25.49 7.84 -5.75
C LEU A 224 -26.72 6.97 -5.96
N VAL A 225 -26.71 6.11 -6.98
CA VAL A 225 -27.82 5.16 -7.22
C VAL A 225 -28.00 4.23 -6.02
N LEU A 226 -26.91 3.84 -5.36
CA LEU A 226 -26.91 3.02 -4.16
C LEU A 226 -27.49 3.74 -2.94
N ALA A 227 -27.28 5.07 -2.85
CA ALA A 227 -27.77 5.88 -1.73
C ALA A 227 -29.28 6.15 -1.78
N GLU A 228 -29.93 5.97 -2.93
CA GLU A 228 -31.37 6.26 -3.09
C GLU A 228 -32.30 5.09 -2.73
N ASP A 229 -31.82 3.85 -2.85
CA ASP A 229 -32.66 2.65 -2.62
C ASP A 229 -32.55 2.12 -1.20
N LYS A 230 -33.46 2.58 -0.33
CA LYS A 230 -33.49 2.21 1.08
C LYS A 230 -33.78 0.72 1.31
N ASP A 231 -34.52 0.07 0.43
CA ASP A 231 -34.88 -1.36 0.59
C ASP A 231 -33.63 -2.22 0.32
N VAL A 232 -32.86 -1.89 -0.72
CA VAL A 232 -31.58 -2.53 -1.01
C VAL A 232 -30.56 -2.26 0.11
N GLN A 233 -30.49 -1.02 0.63
CA GLN A 233 -29.62 -0.70 1.76
C GLN A 233 -29.96 -1.54 3.00
N ASN A 234 -31.24 -1.60 3.38
CA ASN A 234 -31.69 -2.40 4.51
C ASN A 234 -31.41 -3.89 4.32
N GLU A 235 -31.54 -4.37 3.08
CA GLU A 235 -31.23 -5.75 2.73
C GLU A 235 -29.74 -6.04 2.88
N LEU A 236 -28.85 -5.17 2.40
CA LEU A 236 -27.38 -5.31 2.47
C LEU A 236 -26.80 -5.08 3.88
N ILE A 237 -27.54 -4.43 4.77
CA ILE A 237 -27.16 -4.27 6.19
C ILE A 237 -27.62 -5.46 7.04
N SER A 238 -28.68 -6.20 6.62
CA SER A 238 -29.25 -7.29 7.40
C SER A 238 -28.66 -8.65 7.04
N ILE A 239 -28.43 -9.48 8.06
CA ILE A 239 -28.00 -10.88 7.85
C ILE A 239 -29.19 -11.65 7.25
N LYS A 240 -29.11 -11.98 5.96
CA LYS A 240 -30.09 -12.82 5.28
C LYS A 240 -29.41 -14.03 4.66
N LYS A 241 -30.14 -15.18 4.68
CA LYS A 241 -29.67 -16.37 3.95
C LYS A 241 -29.75 -16.20 2.42
N THR A 242 -30.56 -15.26 1.93
CA THR A 242 -30.75 -15.00 0.50
C THR A 242 -30.96 -13.52 0.27
N TYR A 243 -30.28 -12.97 -0.71
CA TYR A 243 -30.39 -11.59 -1.16
C TYR A 243 -31.16 -11.50 -2.48
N SER A 244 -31.87 -10.40 -2.68
CA SER A 244 -32.56 -10.12 -3.95
C SER A 244 -31.54 -9.97 -5.08
N THR A 245 -31.98 -10.22 -6.32
CA THR A 245 -31.12 -10.00 -7.51
C THR A 245 -30.60 -8.57 -7.56
N LYS A 246 -31.42 -7.59 -7.16
CA LYS A 246 -31.04 -6.17 -7.13
C LYS A 246 -29.96 -5.89 -6.10
N ALA A 247 -30.04 -6.44 -4.88
CA ALA A 247 -29.00 -6.29 -3.86
C ALA A 247 -27.67 -6.92 -4.30
N LYS A 248 -27.74 -8.08 -4.95
CA LYS A 248 -26.55 -8.74 -5.53
C LYS A 248 -25.89 -7.90 -6.63
N ASP A 249 -26.68 -7.36 -7.58
CA ASP A 249 -26.18 -6.50 -8.66
C ASP A 249 -25.51 -5.23 -8.12
N VAL A 250 -26.13 -4.62 -7.12
CA VAL A 250 -25.57 -3.45 -6.43
C VAL A 250 -24.24 -3.78 -5.77
N PHE A 251 -24.14 -4.89 -5.05
CA PHE A 251 -22.91 -5.32 -4.41
C PHE A 251 -21.83 -5.67 -5.44
N GLN A 252 -22.17 -6.38 -6.51
CA GLN A 252 -21.24 -6.69 -7.60
C GLN A 252 -20.66 -5.42 -8.26
N LYS A 253 -21.49 -4.37 -8.39
CA LYS A 253 -21.01 -3.07 -8.88
C LYS A 253 -20.02 -2.41 -7.90
N LEU A 254 -20.30 -2.48 -6.59
CA LEU A 254 -19.37 -1.97 -5.57
C LEU A 254 -18.04 -2.75 -5.56
N CYS A 255 -18.10 -4.06 -5.72
CA CYS A 255 -16.91 -4.93 -5.77
C CYS A 255 -15.98 -4.68 -6.96
N GLN A 256 -16.40 -3.87 -7.95
CA GLN A 256 -15.53 -3.44 -9.05
C GLN A 256 -14.53 -2.36 -8.62
N TYR A 257 -14.65 -1.81 -7.42
CA TYR A 257 -13.77 -0.77 -6.90
C TYR A 257 -13.04 -1.24 -5.66
N GLU A 258 -11.85 -0.72 -5.46
CA GLU A 258 -11.02 -0.99 -4.29
C GLU A 258 -10.51 0.29 -3.67
N ALA A 259 -10.30 0.24 -2.35
CA ALA A 259 -9.59 1.25 -1.62
C ALA A 259 -8.10 0.91 -1.56
N LYS A 260 -7.25 1.90 -1.81
CA LYS A 260 -5.80 1.84 -1.67
C LYS A 260 -5.36 2.90 -0.67
N LEU A 261 -4.74 2.49 0.43
CA LEU A 261 -4.15 3.41 1.39
C LEU A 261 -2.89 4.03 0.80
N ALA A 262 -2.81 5.36 0.81
CA ALA A 262 -1.76 6.14 0.16
C ALA A 262 -1.21 7.23 1.10
N ASP A 263 -0.13 7.87 0.68
CA ASP A 263 0.58 8.96 1.37
C ASP A 263 1.21 8.54 2.71
N PHE A 264 2.37 7.92 2.60
CA PHE A 264 3.18 7.46 3.72
C PHE A 264 4.16 8.51 4.26
N GLY A 265 3.96 9.80 3.91
CA GLY A 265 4.81 10.91 4.37
C GLY A 265 4.84 11.09 5.89
N CYS A 266 3.78 10.72 6.58
CA CYS A 266 3.70 10.72 8.04
C CYS A 266 4.04 9.37 8.69
N ALA A 267 4.26 8.32 7.90
CA ALA A 267 4.45 6.98 8.43
C ALA A 267 5.76 6.83 9.23
N LYS A 268 5.71 6.03 10.29
CA LYS A 268 6.85 5.80 11.19
C LYS A 268 6.96 4.36 11.64
N MET A 269 8.19 3.87 11.76
CA MET A 269 8.47 2.59 12.42
C MET A 269 8.55 2.80 13.94
N PHE A 270 7.83 2.00 14.72
CA PHE A 270 7.75 2.20 16.17
C PHE A 270 8.53 1.19 17.04
N HIS A 271 8.94 0.05 16.50
CA HIS A 271 9.77 -0.95 17.19
C HIS A 271 9.35 -1.20 18.66
N ASN A 272 8.05 -1.29 18.92
CA ASN A 272 7.47 -1.44 20.26
C ASN A 272 7.79 -0.29 21.26
N LYS A 273 8.20 0.88 20.77
CA LYS A 273 8.45 2.08 21.58
C LYS A 273 7.42 3.16 21.25
N LYS A 274 7.11 3.99 22.25
CA LYS A 274 6.30 5.19 22.04
C LYS A 274 7.06 6.20 21.17
N ILE A 275 6.35 6.83 20.26
CA ILE A 275 6.86 7.83 19.34
C ILE A 275 6.51 9.23 19.87
N GLN A 276 7.36 10.19 19.59
CA GLN A 276 7.14 11.61 19.87
C GLN A 276 7.03 12.41 18.57
N GLY A 277 6.41 13.57 18.64
CA GLY A 277 6.14 14.47 17.53
C GLY A 277 4.66 14.38 17.11
N ILE A 278 4.03 15.53 16.91
CA ILE A 278 2.66 15.59 16.40
C ILE A 278 2.69 15.23 14.91
N ILE A 279 1.78 14.36 14.49
CA ILE A 279 1.64 13.92 13.10
C ILE A 279 0.17 13.95 12.69
N GLY A 280 -0.06 13.98 11.38
CA GLY A 280 -1.38 13.85 10.79
C GLY A 280 -2.20 15.15 10.78
N THR A 281 -3.46 15.02 10.49
CA THR A 281 -4.44 16.10 10.32
C THR A 281 -5.27 16.24 11.59
N THR A 282 -5.35 17.45 12.19
CA THR A 282 -5.89 17.72 13.53
C THR A 282 -7.22 17.02 13.84
N TYR A 283 -8.20 17.05 12.94
CA TYR A 283 -9.51 16.40 13.16
C TYR A 283 -9.44 14.88 13.30
N TYR A 284 -8.40 14.25 12.76
CA TYR A 284 -8.19 12.81 12.80
C TYR A 284 -7.20 12.39 13.89
N CYS A 285 -6.52 13.37 14.53
CA CYS A 285 -5.53 13.08 15.57
C CYS A 285 -6.17 12.46 16.81
N SER A 286 -5.50 11.45 17.35
CA SER A 286 -5.89 10.83 18.62
C SER A 286 -5.44 11.65 19.83
N PRO A 287 -6.08 11.48 21.01
CA PRO A 287 -5.69 12.17 22.24
C PRO A 287 -4.21 12.00 22.61
N GLU A 288 -3.65 10.81 22.41
CA GLU A 288 -2.25 10.49 22.72
C GLU A 288 -1.27 11.14 21.73
N VAL A 289 -1.64 11.34 20.46
CA VAL A 289 -0.84 12.11 19.49
C VAL A 289 -0.77 13.58 19.93
N LEU A 290 -1.91 14.16 20.35
CA LEU A 290 -1.96 15.52 20.87
C LEU A 290 -1.17 15.69 22.18
N ARG A 291 -1.01 14.60 22.97
CA ARG A 291 -0.14 14.55 24.16
C ARG A 291 1.32 14.24 23.84
N ASN A 292 1.65 14.10 22.55
CA ASN A 292 3.02 13.90 22.06
C ASN A 292 3.69 12.58 22.52
N GLU A 293 2.91 11.53 22.80
CA GLU A 293 3.43 10.22 23.18
C GLU A 293 2.46 9.13 22.75
N TYR A 294 2.70 8.47 21.60
CA TYR A 294 1.76 7.55 20.96
C TYR A 294 2.44 6.31 20.38
N ARG A 295 1.62 5.36 19.97
CA ARG A 295 1.96 4.14 19.23
C ARG A 295 0.92 3.91 18.13
N GLU A 296 0.85 2.67 17.64
CA GLU A 296 -0.01 2.24 16.54
C GLU A 296 -1.51 2.51 16.76
N GLU A 297 -1.97 2.55 18.00
CA GLU A 297 -3.38 2.74 18.32
C GLU A 297 -3.97 4.09 17.83
N CYS A 298 -3.10 5.03 17.43
CA CYS A 298 -3.55 6.28 16.83
C CYS A 298 -4.21 6.08 15.45
N ASP A 299 -3.82 5.07 14.69
CA ASP A 299 -4.41 4.76 13.39
C ASP A 299 -5.85 4.24 13.54
N GLU A 300 -6.12 3.40 14.56
CA GLU A 300 -7.48 2.95 14.86
C GLU A 300 -8.42 4.09 15.24
N TRP A 301 -7.91 5.07 16.00
CA TRP A 301 -8.67 6.29 16.28
C TRP A 301 -9.05 7.03 15.00
N SER A 302 -8.08 7.25 14.11
CA SER A 302 -8.32 7.93 12.83
C SER A 302 -9.33 7.17 11.96
N CYS A 303 -9.31 5.82 11.97
CA CYS A 303 -10.35 5.00 11.34
C CYS A 303 -11.74 5.24 11.95
N GLY A 304 -11.83 5.37 13.28
CA GLY A 304 -13.09 5.69 13.98
C GLY A 304 -13.65 7.05 13.57
N VAL A 305 -12.78 8.08 13.50
CA VAL A 305 -13.16 9.41 13.00
C VAL A 305 -13.64 9.34 11.56
N LEU A 306 -12.91 8.63 10.70
CA LEU A 306 -13.27 8.46 9.30
C LEU A 306 -14.63 7.77 9.14
N MET A 307 -14.88 6.66 9.85
CA MET A 307 -16.19 5.99 9.81
C MET A 307 -17.33 6.92 10.20
N TYR A 308 -17.14 7.69 11.28
CA TYR A 308 -18.13 8.64 11.73
C TYR A 308 -18.42 9.71 10.67
N LEU A 309 -17.37 10.29 10.08
CA LEU A 309 -17.48 11.31 9.03
C LEU A 309 -18.20 10.76 7.78
N LEU A 310 -17.84 9.57 7.31
CA LEU A 310 -18.44 8.95 6.12
C LEU A 310 -19.94 8.66 6.31
N LEU A 311 -20.37 8.31 7.53
CA LEU A 311 -21.75 7.99 7.86
C LEU A 311 -22.61 9.21 8.19
N THR A 312 -22.03 10.35 8.58
CA THR A 312 -22.78 11.50 9.10
C THR A 312 -22.53 12.79 8.34
N GLY A 313 -21.44 12.87 7.57
CA GLY A 313 -20.95 14.12 6.97
C GLY A 313 -20.36 15.11 7.98
N MET A 314 -20.20 14.71 9.26
CA MET A 314 -19.74 15.57 10.35
C MET A 314 -18.55 14.95 11.07
N ASN A 315 -17.69 15.77 11.66
CA ASN A 315 -16.63 15.29 12.55
C ASN A 315 -17.23 14.85 13.89
N PRO A 316 -16.70 13.79 14.53
CA PRO A 316 -17.17 13.35 15.84
C PRO A 316 -16.82 14.33 16.97
N PHE A 317 -15.76 15.11 16.78
CA PHE A 317 -15.24 16.14 17.67
C PHE A 317 -15.05 17.42 16.86
N ASP A 318 -15.64 18.53 17.29
CA ASP A 318 -15.67 19.78 16.53
C ASP A 318 -15.65 20.99 17.48
N GLY A 319 -15.37 22.18 16.95
CA GLY A 319 -15.30 23.44 17.70
C GLY A 319 -15.18 24.63 16.74
N ALA A 320 -15.42 25.84 17.24
CA ALA A 320 -15.30 27.07 16.47
C ALA A 320 -13.83 27.49 16.26
N THR A 321 -12.94 27.03 17.12
CA THR A 321 -11.48 27.23 17.03
C THR A 321 -10.74 25.90 17.12
N GLU A 322 -9.49 25.92 16.72
CA GLU A 322 -8.64 24.74 16.79
C GLU A 322 -8.44 24.25 18.22
N GLU A 323 -8.31 25.17 19.18
CA GLU A 323 -8.21 24.83 20.60
C GLU A 323 -9.48 24.13 21.11
N GLU A 324 -10.66 24.55 20.64
CA GLU A 324 -11.93 23.89 20.98
C GLU A 324 -12.00 22.49 20.38
N VAL A 325 -11.54 22.29 19.13
CA VAL A 325 -11.45 20.97 18.51
C VAL A 325 -10.52 20.08 19.32
N ILE A 326 -9.31 20.54 19.65
CA ILE A 326 -8.34 19.80 20.47
C ILE A 326 -8.94 19.45 21.84
N LYS A 327 -9.62 20.39 22.50
CA LYS A 327 -10.29 20.16 23.77
C LYS A 327 -11.40 19.10 23.64
N SER A 328 -12.19 19.15 22.59
CA SER A 328 -13.22 18.15 22.29
C SER A 328 -12.62 16.77 22.06
N ILE A 329 -11.53 16.67 21.28
CA ILE A 329 -10.79 15.42 21.08
C ILE A 329 -10.27 14.86 22.42
N LEU A 330 -9.76 15.69 23.29
CA LEU A 330 -9.16 15.24 24.57
C LEU A 330 -10.19 14.81 25.61
N TYR A 331 -11.36 15.48 25.67
CA TYR A 331 -12.25 15.37 26.84
C TYR A 331 -13.69 15.00 26.54
N ASP A 332 -14.25 15.33 25.38
CA ASP A 332 -15.65 15.09 25.09
C ASP A 332 -15.91 13.63 24.68
N PRO A 333 -16.98 12.99 25.15
CA PRO A 333 -17.37 11.68 24.66
C PRO A 333 -17.89 11.77 23.23
N VAL A 334 -17.69 10.71 22.42
CA VAL A 334 -18.30 10.63 21.09
C VAL A 334 -19.82 10.60 21.19
N ASN A 335 -20.50 11.45 20.41
CA ASN A 335 -21.96 11.52 20.40
C ASN A 335 -22.55 10.67 19.27
N LEU A 336 -23.04 9.48 19.60
CA LEU A 336 -23.70 8.55 18.68
C LEU A 336 -25.24 8.72 18.65
N LYS A 337 -25.80 9.71 19.39
CA LYS A 337 -27.25 9.94 19.47
C LYS A 337 -27.74 11.05 18.55
N ILE A 338 -26.93 11.50 17.60
CA ILE A 338 -27.31 12.52 16.62
C ILE A 338 -28.30 11.96 15.59
N PRO A 339 -29.15 12.81 14.97
CA PRO A 339 -30.13 12.36 13.96
C PRO A 339 -29.54 11.55 12.81
N ALA A 340 -28.34 11.91 12.32
CA ALA A 340 -27.66 11.21 11.26
C ALA A 340 -27.32 9.75 11.60
N MET A 341 -27.08 9.45 12.87
CA MET A 341 -26.82 8.09 13.35
C MET A 341 -28.08 7.24 13.56
N LYS A 342 -29.29 7.81 13.40
CA LYS A 342 -30.54 7.09 13.70
C LYS A 342 -30.66 5.75 12.99
N ASN A 343 -30.31 5.70 11.72
CA ASN A 343 -30.44 4.53 10.86
C ASN A 343 -29.16 3.67 10.79
N VAL A 344 -28.08 4.07 11.46
CA VAL A 344 -26.84 3.30 11.54
C VAL A 344 -27.05 2.12 12.51
N SER A 345 -26.56 0.95 12.14
CA SER A 345 -26.70 -0.27 12.94
C SER A 345 -26.02 -0.18 14.30
N MET A 346 -26.49 -0.99 15.26
CA MET A 346 -25.85 -1.05 16.58
C MET A 346 -24.42 -1.61 16.49
N ALA A 347 -24.17 -2.56 15.59
CA ALA A 347 -22.84 -3.12 15.36
C ALA A 347 -21.86 -2.03 14.89
N CYS A 348 -22.27 -1.19 13.94
CA CYS A 348 -21.47 -0.06 13.47
C CYS A 348 -21.19 0.95 14.59
N LYS A 349 -22.23 1.35 15.35
CA LYS A 349 -22.07 2.26 16.49
C LYS A 349 -21.12 1.72 17.56
N ASN A 350 -21.21 0.42 17.85
CA ASN A 350 -20.34 -0.24 18.83
C ASN A 350 -18.88 -0.23 18.35
N LEU A 351 -18.63 -0.49 17.06
CA LEU A 351 -17.29 -0.42 16.51
C LEU A 351 -16.74 1.01 16.61
N ILE A 352 -17.47 2.03 16.16
CA ILE A 352 -17.06 3.43 16.26
C ILE A 352 -16.77 3.80 17.73
N PHE A 353 -17.62 3.38 18.67
CA PHE A 353 -17.40 3.63 20.10
C PHE A 353 -16.11 2.98 20.63
N SER A 354 -15.81 1.76 20.15
CA SER A 354 -14.60 1.01 20.54
C SER A 354 -13.33 1.62 19.94
N LEU A 355 -13.41 2.18 18.72
CA LEU A 355 -12.31 2.89 18.05
C LEU A 355 -12.03 4.27 18.67
N LEU A 356 -13.07 4.99 19.13
CA LEU A 356 -12.95 6.33 19.71
C LEU A 356 -12.82 6.35 21.24
N LYS A 357 -12.25 5.28 21.81
CA LYS A 357 -11.82 5.25 23.21
C LYS A 357 -10.66 6.22 23.43
N LYS A 358 -10.77 7.09 24.46
CA LYS A 358 -9.73 8.09 24.78
C LYS A 358 -8.45 7.44 25.28
N ASP A 359 -8.57 6.35 26.03
CA ASP A 359 -7.43 5.52 26.45
C ASP A 359 -7.05 4.57 25.31
N PRO A 360 -5.83 4.68 24.74
CA PRO A 360 -5.40 3.81 23.67
C PRO A 360 -5.36 2.32 24.09
N THR A 361 -5.20 2.01 25.36
CA THR A 361 -5.16 0.62 25.86
C THR A 361 -6.54 -0.06 25.88
N GLU A 362 -7.63 0.73 25.92
CA GLU A 362 -9.01 0.25 25.82
C GLU A 362 -9.52 0.23 24.37
N ARG A 363 -8.75 0.81 23.44
CA ARG A 363 -9.15 0.92 22.04
C ARG A 363 -9.03 -0.41 21.32
N ILE A 364 -10.03 -0.76 20.53
CA ILE A 364 -10.01 -1.96 19.70
C ILE A 364 -8.90 -1.86 18.66
N ARG A 365 -8.10 -2.91 18.49
CA ARG A 365 -7.03 -2.96 17.50
C ARG A 365 -7.59 -3.31 16.12
N ALA A 366 -6.86 -2.96 15.06
CA ALA A 366 -7.30 -3.20 13.67
C ALA A 366 -7.62 -4.68 13.41
N VAL A 367 -6.81 -5.60 13.93
CA VAL A 367 -7.02 -7.05 13.83
C VAL A 367 -8.32 -7.50 14.50
N ASP A 368 -8.64 -6.95 15.67
CA ASP A 368 -9.86 -7.28 16.41
C ASP A 368 -11.08 -6.61 15.76
N ALA A 369 -10.90 -5.40 15.20
CA ALA A 369 -11.94 -4.70 14.45
C ALA A 369 -12.40 -5.50 13.22
N LEU A 370 -11.50 -6.17 12.52
CA LEU A 370 -11.84 -7.06 11.39
C LEU A 370 -12.74 -8.24 11.82
N ASN A 371 -12.61 -8.69 13.07
CA ASN A 371 -13.43 -9.76 13.65
C ASN A 371 -14.69 -9.25 14.36
N HIS A 372 -14.92 -7.91 14.39
CA HIS A 372 -16.08 -7.32 15.03
C HIS A 372 -17.38 -7.66 14.29
N ASP A 373 -18.51 -7.72 15.01
CA ASP A 373 -19.82 -8.05 14.45
C ASP A 373 -20.21 -7.20 13.24
N PHE A 374 -19.68 -5.97 13.15
CA PHE A 374 -19.88 -5.08 12.00
C PHE A 374 -19.41 -5.72 10.69
N PHE A 375 -18.33 -6.49 10.68
CA PHE A 375 -17.76 -7.10 9.47
C PHE A 375 -18.15 -8.57 9.26
N LYS A 376 -18.65 -9.27 10.28
CA LYS A 376 -19.03 -10.72 10.18
C LYS A 376 -19.97 -11.03 9.03
N GLU A 377 -20.81 -10.07 8.65
CA GLU A 377 -21.81 -10.25 7.59
C GLU A 377 -21.19 -10.20 6.19
N MET A 378 -19.98 -9.63 6.04
CA MET A 378 -19.35 -9.52 4.73
C MET A 378 -18.82 -10.87 4.21
N SER A 379 -18.42 -11.78 5.10
CA SER A 379 -18.01 -13.13 4.69
C SER A 379 -19.12 -13.88 3.94
N ILE A 380 -20.39 -13.70 4.34
CA ILE A 380 -21.54 -14.31 3.67
C ILE A 380 -21.73 -13.74 2.25
N ILE A 381 -21.39 -12.47 2.05
CA ILE A 381 -21.54 -11.80 0.74
C ILE A 381 -20.34 -12.15 -0.15
N GLU A 382 -19.17 -12.38 0.41
CA GLU A 382 -17.98 -12.86 -0.31
C GLU A 382 -18.17 -14.31 -0.78
N GLU A 383 -18.86 -15.16 -0.01
CA GLU A 383 -19.30 -16.52 -0.42
C GLU A 383 -20.29 -16.51 -1.61
N MET A 384 -20.89 -15.36 -1.95
CA MET A 384 -21.76 -15.21 -3.12
C MET A 384 -20.99 -14.95 -4.42
N LYS A 385 -19.67 -14.74 -4.37
CA LYS A 385 -18.84 -14.76 -5.57
C LYS A 385 -18.89 -16.16 -6.15
N GLU A 386 -19.07 -16.24 -7.48
CA GLU A 386 -19.05 -17.54 -8.17
C GLU A 386 -17.76 -18.29 -7.79
N ASP A 387 -17.90 -19.54 -7.36
CA ASP A 387 -16.78 -20.46 -7.19
C ASP A 387 -16.09 -20.62 -8.54
N ARG A 388 -14.99 -19.95 -8.73
CA ARG A 388 -14.13 -20.14 -9.88
C ARG A 388 -13.23 -21.33 -9.61
N ASP A 389 -13.06 -22.16 -10.60
CA ASP A 389 -12.07 -23.23 -10.60
C ASP A 389 -10.66 -22.62 -10.73
N ASP A 390 -9.99 -22.49 -9.59
CA ASP A 390 -8.63 -21.92 -9.53
C ASP A 390 -7.56 -22.98 -9.86
N SER A 391 -7.96 -24.25 -10.07
CA SER A 391 -7.04 -25.38 -10.29
C SER A 391 -6.14 -25.19 -11.51
N GLU A 392 -6.66 -24.53 -12.56
CA GLU A 392 -5.91 -24.27 -13.80
C GLU A 392 -4.67 -23.38 -13.54
N LEU A 393 -4.76 -22.39 -12.64
CA LEU A 393 -3.63 -21.52 -12.30
C LEU A 393 -2.47 -22.33 -11.69
N PHE A 394 -2.79 -23.20 -10.74
CA PHE A 394 -1.78 -24.05 -10.09
C PHE A 394 -1.24 -25.13 -11.01
N LEU A 395 -2.05 -25.70 -11.89
CA LEU A 395 -1.60 -26.66 -12.89
C LEU A 395 -0.64 -26.02 -13.91
N ASN A 396 -0.93 -24.78 -14.33
CA ASN A 396 -0.03 -24.01 -15.19
C ASN A 396 1.31 -23.74 -14.52
N PHE A 397 1.30 -23.32 -13.26
CA PHE A 397 2.52 -23.11 -12.47
C PHE A 397 3.32 -24.41 -12.31
N ARG A 398 2.66 -25.53 -11.96
CA ARG A 398 3.30 -26.84 -11.85
C ARG A 398 4.07 -27.23 -13.13
N ASN A 399 3.49 -26.95 -14.28
CA ASN A 399 4.10 -27.29 -15.55
C ASN A 399 5.32 -26.42 -15.90
N THR A 400 5.40 -25.20 -15.35
CA THR A 400 6.50 -24.26 -15.57
C THR A 400 7.63 -24.37 -14.54
N MET A 401 7.39 -25.10 -13.42
CA MET A 401 8.33 -25.23 -12.29
C MET A 401 9.63 -25.98 -12.60
N LYS A 402 9.65 -26.76 -13.68
CA LYS A 402 10.71 -27.77 -13.93
C LYS A 402 12.09 -27.17 -14.26
N ASN A 403 12.16 -25.93 -14.71
CA ASN A 403 13.41 -25.27 -15.11
C ASN A 403 13.66 -24.03 -14.24
N LYS A 404 14.24 -24.22 -13.06
CA LYS A 404 14.61 -23.12 -12.17
C LYS A 404 15.91 -22.46 -12.65
N SER A 405 15.85 -21.15 -12.86
CA SER A 405 16.97 -20.28 -13.14
C SER A 405 16.83 -19.03 -12.29
N LYS A 406 17.79 -18.76 -11.39
CA LYS A 406 17.74 -17.57 -10.52
C LYS A 406 17.65 -16.26 -11.31
N PHE A 407 18.36 -16.19 -12.45
CA PHE A 407 18.30 -15.02 -13.34
C PHE A 407 16.92 -14.86 -13.97
N LYS A 408 16.43 -15.93 -14.58
CA LYS A 408 15.12 -15.97 -15.20
C LYS A 408 14.02 -15.62 -14.19
N ASP A 409 14.07 -16.20 -13.01
CA ASP A 409 13.09 -15.93 -11.93
C ASP A 409 13.13 -14.46 -11.49
N THR A 410 14.31 -13.85 -11.42
CA THR A 410 14.48 -12.41 -11.14
C THR A 410 13.88 -11.53 -12.22
N VAL A 411 14.16 -11.85 -13.49
CA VAL A 411 13.60 -11.13 -14.63
C VAL A 411 12.08 -11.27 -14.67
N ILE A 412 11.55 -12.47 -14.46
CA ILE A 412 10.11 -12.73 -14.38
C ILE A 412 9.49 -11.96 -13.21
N ALA A 413 10.14 -11.92 -12.06
CA ALA A 413 9.65 -11.18 -10.90
C ALA A 413 9.57 -9.66 -11.20
N TYR A 414 10.59 -9.09 -11.86
CA TYR A 414 10.55 -7.71 -12.33
C TYR A 414 9.41 -7.46 -13.33
N ILE A 415 9.27 -8.33 -14.34
CA ILE A 415 8.22 -8.22 -15.34
C ILE A 415 6.84 -8.37 -14.71
N SER A 416 6.65 -9.33 -13.80
CA SER A 416 5.38 -9.54 -13.09
C SER A 416 5.03 -8.34 -12.20
N LEU A 417 6.01 -7.78 -11.49
CA LEU A 417 5.82 -6.59 -10.67
C LEU A 417 5.27 -5.42 -11.47
N ASN A 418 5.74 -5.25 -12.72
CA ASN A 418 5.48 -4.06 -13.53
C ASN A 418 4.37 -4.22 -14.56
N PHE A 419 4.10 -5.43 -15.09
CA PHE A 419 3.34 -5.61 -16.31
C PHE A 419 2.17 -6.60 -16.23
N VAL A 420 1.91 -7.22 -15.06
CA VAL A 420 0.71 -8.06 -14.88
C VAL A 420 -0.53 -7.20 -15.09
N LYS A 421 -1.45 -7.70 -15.91
CA LYS A 421 -2.71 -7.00 -16.18
C LYS A 421 -3.64 -7.03 -14.98
N LYS A 422 -4.41 -5.95 -14.79
CA LYS A 422 -5.39 -5.80 -13.69
C LYS A 422 -6.30 -7.02 -13.50
N GLU A 423 -6.87 -7.54 -14.59
CA GLU A 423 -7.79 -8.68 -14.54
C GLU A 423 -7.11 -9.97 -14.04
N GLU A 424 -5.84 -10.17 -14.37
CA GLU A 424 -5.06 -11.33 -13.94
C GLU A 424 -4.62 -11.16 -12.48
N GLU A 425 -4.14 -9.98 -12.11
CA GLU A 425 -3.79 -9.65 -10.73
C GLU A 425 -4.99 -9.85 -9.78
N GLU A 426 -6.20 -9.43 -10.20
CA GLU A 426 -7.41 -9.64 -9.41
C GLU A 426 -7.78 -11.13 -9.21
N LYS A 427 -7.56 -11.97 -10.22
CA LYS A 427 -7.77 -13.42 -10.08
C LYS A 427 -6.81 -14.01 -9.04
N ILE A 428 -5.53 -13.65 -9.13
CA ILE A 428 -4.50 -14.12 -8.20
C ILE A 428 -4.76 -13.60 -6.78
N LYS A 429 -5.22 -12.36 -6.66
CA LYS A 429 -5.62 -11.76 -5.39
C LYS A 429 -6.79 -12.51 -4.73
N GLU A 430 -7.79 -12.91 -5.50
CA GLU A 430 -8.90 -13.72 -4.98
C GLU A 430 -8.39 -15.08 -4.47
N VAL A 431 -7.47 -15.72 -5.20
CA VAL A 431 -6.80 -16.95 -4.75
C VAL A 431 -5.99 -16.71 -3.47
N PHE A 432 -5.23 -15.62 -3.41
CA PHE A 432 -4.46 -15.26 -2.21
C PHE A 432 -5.37 -15.10 -0.98
N LYS A 433 -6.51 -14.43 -1.13
CA LYS A 433 -7.51 -14.25 -0.05
C LYS A 433 -8.13 -15.58 0.41
N LYS A 434 -8.34 -16.53 -0.50
CA LYS A 434 -8.84 -17.87 -0.14
C LYS A 434 -7.79 -18.71 0.60
N LEU A 435 -6.52 -18.57 0.22
CA LEU A 435 -5.38 -19.24 0.84
C LEU A 435 -5.03 -18.67 2.21
N SER A 436 -5.02 -17.33 2.33
CA SER A 436 -4.68 -16.64 3.55
C SER A 436 -5.89 -16.57 4.49
N ASN A 437 -5.93 -17.45 5.49
CA ASN A 437 -6.92 -17.37 6.56
C ASN A 437 -6.64 -16.21 7.55
N ASP A 438 -5.47 -15.60 7.47
CA ASP A 438 -5.03 -14.51 8.34
C ASP A 438 -5.05 -13.18 7.58
N HIS A 439 -6.08 -12.39 7.84
CA HIS A 439 -6.23 -11.04 7.27
C HIS A 439 -5.27 -10.01 7.87
N THR A 440 -4.38 -10.42 8.77
CA THR A 440 -3.50 -9.50 9.52
C THR A 440 -2.09 -9.43 8.97
N THR A 441 -1.49 -10.59 8.69
CA THR A 441 -0.10 -10.66 8.21
C THR A 441 -0.01 -10.67 6.69
N TYR A 442 -1.09 -10.99 6.00
CA TYR A 442 -1.13 -11.18 4.55
C TYR A 442 -0.01 -12.10 4.05
N LYS A 443 0.12 -13.23 4.73
CA LYS A 443 1.06 -14.30 4.42
C LYS A 443 0.33 -15.63 4.41
N ILE A 444 0.82 -16.55 3.59
CA ILE A 444 0.31 -17.91 3.50
C ILE A 444 1.39 -18.82 4.05
N ASP A 445 1.13 -19.50 5.15
CA ASP A 445 2.03 -20.53 5.65
C ASP A 445 1.90 -21.84 4.85
N LYS A 446 2.85 -22.74 5.06
CA LYS A 446 2.91 -24.02 4.35
C LYS A 446 1.69 -24.89 4.61
N GLU A 447 1.15 -24.90 5.82
CA GLU A 447 -0.02 -25.72 6.18
C GLU A 447 -1.28 -25.22 5.47
N GLN A 448 -1.49 -23.91 5.45
CA GLN A 448 -2.59 -23.27 4.72
C GLN A 448 -2.53 -23.59 3.22
N PHE A 449 -1.34 -23.47 2.62
CA PHE A 449 -1.13 -23.76 1.20
C PHE A 449 -1.43 -25.22 0.86
N LEU A 450 -0.82 -26.16 1.58
CA LEU A 450 -1.00 -27.60 1.34
C LEU A 450 -2.46 -28.02 1.52
N LYS A 451 -3.15 -27.49 2.55
CA LYS A 451 -4.57 -27.74 2.77
C LYS A 451 -5.41 -27.26 1.58
N TYR A 452 -5.18 -26.04 1.13
CA TYR A 452 -5.94 -25.47 -0.01
C TYR A 452 -5.74 -26.27 -1.29
N ILE A 453 -4.51 -26.60 -1.64
CA ILE A 453 -4.18 -27.40 -2.83
C ILE A 453 -4.86 -28.76 -2.79
N LYS A 454 -4.84 -29.44 -1.64
CA LYS A 454 -5.49 -30.74 -1.43
C LYS A 454 -7.02 -30.69 -1.58
N GLU A 455 -7.65 -29.61 -1.12
CA GLU A 455 -9.10 -29.44 -1.16
C GLU A 455 -9.63 -28.98 -2.53
N ASN A 456 -8.82 -28.23 -3.29
CA ASN A 456 -9.28 -27.52 -4.49
C ASN A 456 -8.61 -27.96 -5.79
N THR A 457 -7.65 -28.90 -5.75
CA THR A 457 -6.93 -29.35 -6.95
C THR A 457 -6.71 -30.87 -6.94
N THR A 458 -6.21 -31.40 -8.06
CA THR A 458 -5.80 -32.81 -8.18
C THR A 458 -4.31 -33.02 -7.95
N ILE A 459 -3.58 -32.02 -7.47
CA ILE A 459 -2.15 -32.05 -7.21
C ILE A 459 -1.88 -32.86 -5.93
N ASN A 460 -0.91 -33.76 -5.96
CA ASN A 460 -0.56 -34.56 -4.78
C ASN A 460 0.26 -33.75 -3.79
N GLU A 461 0.41 -34.26 -2.57
CA GLU A 461 1.04 -33.56 -1.44
C GLU A 461 2.53 -33.30 -1.68
N ASP A 462 3.27 -34.24 -2.27
CA ASP A 462 4.70 -34.08 -2.58
C ASP A 462 4.92 -32.99 -3.64
N GLU A 463 4.07 -32.94 -4.67
CA GLU A 463 4.10 -31.89 -5.69
C GLU A 463 3.72 -30.53 -5.08
N ALA A 464 2.70 -30.49 -4.22
CA ALA A 464 2.29 -29.25 -3.53
C ALA A 464 3.39 -28.72 -2.62
N ASP A 465 4.14 -29.60 -1.93
CA ASP A 465 5.29 -29.24 -1.12
C ASP A 465 6.41 -28.59 -1.95
N GLN A 466 6.72 -29.17 -3.11
CA GLN A 466 7.67 -28.59 -4.05
C GLN A 466 7.19 -27.25 -4.62
N MET A 467 5.89 -27.11 -4.87
CA MET A 467 5.30 -25.83 -5.32
C MET A 467 5.45 -24.75 -4.26
N PHE A 468 5.18 -25.06 -2.98
CA PHE A 468 5.37 -24.10 -1.90
C PHE A 468 6.81 -23.58 -1.85
N ILE A 469 7.80 -24.49 -1.87
CA ILE A 469 9.23 -24.14 -1.88
C ILE A 469 9.61 -23.31 -3.13
N ALA A 470 8.91 -23.53 -4.25
CA ALA A 470 9.18 -22.81 -5.47
C ALA A 470 8.56 -21.39 -5.48
N ILE A 471 7.43 -21.20 -4.81
CA ILE A 471 6.75 -19.91 -4.70
C ILE A 471 7.43 -19.04 -3.63
N ASP A 472 7.78 -19.60 -2.47
CA ASP A 472 8.54 -18.97 -1.39
C ASP A 472 9.98 -18.68 -1.87
N SER A 473 10.12 -17.63 -2.68
CA SER A 473 11.35 -17.31 -3.39
C SER A 473 12.44 -16.76 -2.46
N ASP A 474 12.04 -16.09 -1.38
CA ASP A 474 12.95 -15.57 -0.36
C ASP A 474 13.19 -16.55 0.81
N GLN A 475 12.58 -17.74 0.75
CA GLN A 475 12.70 -18.84 1.71
C GLN A 475 12.45 -18.41 3.17
N ASN A 476 11.51 -17.47 3.36
CA ASN A 476 11.13 -17.01 4.70
C ASN A 476 10.12 -17.94 5.40
N GLY A 477 9.69 -19.02 4.74
CA GLY A 477 8.75 -20.01 5.23
C GLY A 477 7.28 -19.62 5.05
N THR A 478 7.02 -18.53 4.31
CA THR A 478 5.68 -18.04 4.01
C THR A 478 5.61 -17.52 2.57
N ILE A 479 4.46 -17.61 1.92
CA ILE A 479 4.24 -16.99 0.61
C ILE A 479 3.64 -15.61 0.82
N GLU A 480 4.32 -14.57 0.32
CA GLU A 480 3.82 -13.19 0.28
C GLU A 480 3.04 -12.90 -1.02
N TYR A 481 2.29 -11.81 -1.06
CA TYR A 481 1.37 -11.53 -2.17
C TYR A 481 2.08 -11.42 -3.53
N GLN A 482 3.21 -10.71 -3.60
CA GLN A 482 3.98 -10.58 -4.85
C GLN A 482 4.58 -11.90 -5.31
N GLU A 483 4.98 -12.78 -4.40
CA GLU A 483 5.50 -14.11 -4.74
C GLU A 483 4.43 -14.98 -5.41
N LEU A 484 3.19 -14.91 -4.90
CA LEU A 484 2.07 -15.62 -5.55
C LEU A 484 1.77 -15.04 -6.94
N ILE A 485 1.81 -13.72 -7.10
CA ILE A 485 1.68 -13.06 -8.42
C ILE A 485 2.76 -13.56 -9.36
N ASN A 486 4.03 -13.56 -8.95
CA ASN A 486 5.15 -14.01 -9.75
C ASN A 486 4.99 -15.46 -10.20
N ALA A 487 4.46 -16.31 -9.32
CA ALA A 487 4.28 -17.73 -9.60
C ALA A 487 3.11 -18.01 -10.54
N LEU A 488 1.94 -17.42 -10.28
CA LEU A 488 0.68 -17.77 -10.95
C LEU A 488 0.38 -16.96 -12.21
N SER A 489 1.13 -15.88 -12.49
CA SER A 489 0.93 -15.08 -13.69
C SER A 489 1.26 -15.86 -14.97
N ASP A 490 0.51 -15.59 -16.03
CA ASP A 490 0.72 -16.20 -17.36
C ASP A 490 2.00 -15.67 -18.03
N LYS A 491 3.08 -16.42 -17.85
CA LYS A 491 4.41 -16.05 -18.35
C LYS A 491 4.44 -15.86 -19.87
N LYS A 492 3.62 -16.59 -20.63
CA LYS A 492 3.55 -16.43 -22.09
C LYS A 492 2.99 -15.07 -22.50
N LYS A 493 2.05 -14.53 -21.72
CA LYS A 493 1.50 -13.18 -21.95
C LYS A 493 2.42 -12.08 -21.46
N LEU A 494 3.23 -12.36 -20.43
CA LEU A 494 4.14 -11.40 -19.83
C LEU A 494 5.45 -11.24 -20.60
N LEU A 495 5.99 -12.31 -21.18
CA LEU A 495 7.28 -12.31 -21.89
C LEU A 495 7.14 -11.76 -23.32
N THR A 496 6.57 -10.57 -23.46
CA THR A 496 6.54 -9.85 -24.74
C THR A 496 7.87 -9.16 -25.01
N LYS A 497 8.19 -8.89 -26.28
CA LYS A 497 9.43 -8.18 -26.64
C LYS A 497 9.54 -6.82 -25.95
N SER A 498 8.42 -6.11 -25.77
CA SER A 498 8.37 -4.82 -25.08
C SER A 498 8.73 -4.95 -23.60
N ASN A 499 8.12 -5.94 -22.90
CA ASN A 499 8.38 -6.15 -21.48
C ASN A 499 9.81 -6.67 -21.23
N LEU A 500 10.32 -7.49 -22.14
CA LEU A 500 11.71 -7.96 -22.12
C LEU A 500 12.70 -6.81 -22.33
N GLN A 501 12.37 -5.84 -23.21
CA GLN A 501 13.20 -4.65 -23.39
C GLN A 501 13.25 -3.79 -22.12
N GLU A 502 12.12 -3.56 -21.47
CA GLU A 502 12.09 -2.83 -20.19
C GLU A 502 12.88 -3.54 -19.08
N ALA A 503 12.76 -4.87 -19.03
CA ALA A 503 13.55 -5.64 -18.08
C ALA A 503 15.06 -5.56 -18.43
N PHE A 504 15.43 -5.64 -19.70
CA PHE A 504 16.81 -5.47 -20.13
C PHE A 504 17.35 -4.10 -19.74
N ASP A 505 16.60 -3.02 -20.04
CA ASP A 505 16.99 -1.64 -19.71
C ASP A 505 17.07 -1.39 -18.18
N PHE A 506 16.37 -2.21 -17.38
CA PHE A 506 16.48 -2.17 -15.92
C PHE A 506 17.80 -2.77 -15.42
N PHE A 507 18.33 -3.79 -16.12
CA PHE A 507 19.62 -4.39 -15.80
C PHE A 507 20.78 -3.62 -16.43
N ASP A 508 20.68 -3.16 -17.67
CA ASP A 508 21.68 -2.34 -18.40
C ASP A 508 21.69 -0.91 -17.84
N THR A 509 22.35 -0.74 -16.69
CA THR A 509 22.34 0.53 -15.93
C THR A 509 23.20 1.60 -16.54
N ASP A 510 24.25 1.24 -17.28
CA ASP A 510 25.17 2.16 -17.95
C ASP A 510 24.80 2.46 -19.42
N LYS A 511 23.72 1.80 -19.90
CA LYS A 511 23.20 1.93 -21.27
C LYS A 511 24.23 1.55 -22.35
N SER A 512 25.07 0.59 -22.05
CA SER A 512 26.07 0.06 -23.00
C SER A 512 25.42 -0.76 -24.13
N GLY A 513 24.16 -1.21 -23.95
CA GLY A 513 23.46 -2.12 -24.86
C GLY A 513 23.75 -3.58 -24.57
N THR A 514 24.47 -3.86 -23.47
CA THR A 514 24.77 -5.21 -22.96
C THR A 514 24.65 -5.21 -21.43
N ILE A 515 24.37 -6.38 -20.85
CA ILE A 515 24.31 -6.54 -19.40
C ILE A 515 25.59 -7.22 -18.93
N SER A 516 26.35 -6.55 -18.08
CA SER A 516 27.55 -7.07 -17.43
C SER A 516 27.23 -7.82 -16.14
N TRP A 517 28.17 -8.64 -15.64
CA TRP A 517 28.05 -9.25 -14.32
C TRP A 517 27.92 -8.21 -13.20
N GLY A 518 28.64 -7.11 -13.29
CA GLY A 518 28.56 -6.03 -12.29
C GLY A 518 27.15 -5.48 -12.13
N GLU A 519 26.44 -5.30 -13.23
CA GLU A 519 25.05 -4.82 -13.24
C GLU A 519 24.07 -5.85 -12.70
N ILE A 520 24.23 -7.13 -13.09
CA ILE A 520 23.44 -8.22 -12.53
C ILE A 520 23.64 -8.27 -11.01
N ASN A 521 24.88 -8.23 -10.55
CA ASN A 521 25.21 -8.24 -9.12
C ASN A 521 24.62 -7.03 -8.38
N GLN A 522 24.67 -5.85 -8.98
CA GLN A 522 24.06 -4.66 -8.40
C GLN A 522 22.53 -4.80 -8.25
N VAL A 523 21.86 -5.49 -9.17
CA VAL A 523 20.42 -5.78 -9.07
C VAL A 523 20.14 -6.80 -7.99
N ILE A 524 20.89 -7.91 -8.00
CA ILE A 524 20.61 -9.09 -7.18
C ILE A 524 21.07 -8.90 -5.72
N SER A 525 22.24 -8.30 -5.48
CA SER A 525 22.84 -8.17 -4.15
C SER A 525 22.75 -6.76 -3.56
N GLY A 526 22.16 -5.81 -4.29
CA GLY A 526 22.15 -4.39 -3.88
C GLY A 526 23.54 -3.76 -3.87
N GLY A 527 24.50 -4.29 -4.66
CA GLY A 527 25.87 -3.79 -4.74
C GLY A 527 26.81 -4.31 -3.64
N LYS A 528 26.36 -5.24 -2.82
CA LYS A 528 27.24 -5.96 -1.88
C LYS A 528 28.09 -6.96 -2.66
N ASP A 529 29.34 -7.14 -2.25
CA ASP A 529 30.21 -8.18 -2.82
C ASP A 529 29.55 -9.55 -2.66
N SER A 530 29.00 -10.09 -3.75
CA SER A 530 28.51 -11.45 -3.82
C SER A 530 29.70 -12.41 -3.80
N SER A 531 29.56 -13.57 -3.16
CA SER A 531 30.63 -14.57 -3.16
C SER A 531 30.92 -15.05 -4.57
N ASP A 532 32.22 -15.33 -4.87
CA ASP A 532 32.66 -15.91 -6.16
C ASP A 532 31.87 -17.18 -6.52
N THR A 533 31.37 -17.89 -5.53
CA THR A 533 30.55 -19.11 -5.71
C THR A 533 29.22 -18.77 -6.41
N LEU A 534 28.55 -17.73 -5.99
CA LEU A 534 27.29 -17.26 -6.57
C LEU A 534 27.45 -16.76 -7.99
N MET A 535 28.53 -16.00 -8.24
CA MET A 535 28.89 -15.56 -9.56
C MET A 535 29.06 -16.77 -10.51
N ASN A 536 29.83 -17.76 -10.06
CA ASN A 536 30.09 -18.97 -10.88
C ASN A 536 28.83 -19.81 -11.13
N GLU A 537 27.97 -19.97 -10.14
CA GLU A 537 26.68 -20.66 -10.31
C GLU A 537 25.82 -19.94 -11.37
N PHE A 538 25.73 -18.65 -11.26
CA PHE A 538 24.93 -17.81 -12.15
C PHE A 538 25.47 -17.79 -13.59
N LEU A 539 26.78 -17.56 -13.75
CA LEU A 539 27.43 -17.59 -15.06
C LEU A 539 27.32 -18.96 -15.74
N THR A 540 27.43 -20.03 -14.95
CA THR A 540 27.24 -21.41 -15.42
C THR A 540 25.80 -21.62 -15.92
N GLU A 541 24.82 -21.09 -15.16
CA GLU A 541 23.41 -21.20 -15.49
C GLU A 541 23.07 -20.51 -16.81
N ILE A 542 23.63 -19.33 -17.07
CA ILE A 542 23.40 -18.57 -18.32
C ILE A 542 24.36 -18.95 -19.43
N GLY A 543 25.29 -19.88 -19.19
CA GLY A 543 26.25 -20.34 -20.19
C GLY A 543 27.33 -19.33 -20.58
N LYS A 544 27.65 -18.38 -19.69
CA LYS A 544 28.61 -17.28 -19.91
C LYS A 544 29.80 -17.37 -19.00
N LYS A 545 30.90 -16.67 -19.37
CA LYS A 545 32.08 -16.47 -18.55
C LYS A 545 32.06 -15.08 -17.89
N GLU A 546 32.85 -14.89 -16.84
CA GLU A 546 32.91 -13.67 -16.02
C GLU A 546 33.07 -12.36 -16.82
N ASN A 547 33.76 -12.42 -17.96
CA ASN A 547 34.04 -11.25 -18.80
C ASN A 547 33.13 -11.17 -20.04
N GLU A 548 32.12 -12.02 -20.13
CA GLU A 548 31.17 -12.03 -21.25
C GLU A 548 29.88 -11.33 -20.86
N GLU A 549 29.52 -10.32 -21.61
CA GLU A 549 28.30 -9.54 -21.43
C GLU A 549 27.14 -10.21 -22.16
N ILE A 550 25.90 -9.88 -21.76
CA ILE A 550 24.66 -10.43 -22.31
C ILE A 550 24.04 -9.38 -23.23
N THR A 551 23.94 -9.67 -24.52
CA THR A 551 23.19 -8.85 -25.47
C THR A 551 21.68 -9.01 -25.28
N PHE A 552 20.88 -8.07 -25.81
CA PHE A 552 19.42 -8.16 -25.74
C PHE A 552 18.87 -9.45 -26.38
N GLU A 553 19.46 -9.91 -27.50
CA GLU A 553 19.03 -11.15 -28.16
C GLU A 553 19.29 -12.37 -27.27
N GLU A 554 20.47 -12.46 -26.67
CA GLU A 554 20.82 -13.52 -25.72
C GLU A 554 19.97 -13.47 -24.46
N PHE A 555 19.71 -12.28 -23.92
CA PHE A 555 18.80 -12.06 -22.79
C PHE A 555 17.40 -12.60 -23.10
N CYS A 556 16.85 -12.24 -24.25
CA CYS A 556 15.56 -12.77 -24.67
C CYS A 556 15.58 -14.30 -24.74
N HIS A 557 16.64 -14.89 -25.30
CA HIS A 557 16.77 -16.35 -25.42
C HIS A 557 16.81 -17.02 -24.04
N ILE A 558 17.65 -16.53 -23.14
CA ILE A 558 17.78 -17.04 -21.77
C ILE A 558 16.43 -17.00 -21.02
N VAL A 559 15.68 -15.91 -21.17
CA VAL A 559 14.42 -15.72 -20.43
C VAL A 559 13.25 -16.46 -21.05
N THR A 560 13.19 -16.58 -22.38
CA THR A 560 12.05 -17.18 -23.11
C THR A 560 12.19 -18.67 -23.36
N ASP A 561 13.38 -19.28 -23.19
CA ASP A 561 13.55 -20.73 -23.28
C ASP A 561 12.71 -21.43 -22.19
N ILE A 562 11.42 -21.55 -22.52
CA ILE A 562 10.40 -22.34 -21.81
C ILE A 562 10.22 -23.60 -22.64
N GLU A 563 11.10 -24.61 -22.46
CA GLU A 563 10.76 -25.96 -22.86
C GLU A 563 9.88 -26.67 -21.84
#